data_7000145764c7c315a06d0db6fe91cbdf
#
_entry.id   7000145764c7c315a06d0db6fe91cbdf
#
_cell.length_a   1.000
_cell.length_b   1.000
_cell.length_c   1.000
_cell.angle_alpha   90.00
_cell.angle_beta   90.00
_cell.angle_gamma   90.00
#
_symmetry.space_group_name_H-M   'P 1'
#
loop_
_entity.id
_entity.type
_entity.pdbx_description
1 polymer ?
#
loop_
_entity_poly.entity_id
_entity_poly.type
_entity_poly.pdbx_seq_one_letter_code
_entity_poly.pdbx_strand_id
1 'polypeptide(L)'
;MMSRLRAIRVSWPQILVVAATSAIATVLIINAAGRGGVPSAELAALTHRVVVHTVPSTAHAPVPVRSPAAGAPASSAPPPSAASQSSAPAQTSPSPADAGAAQNTATDSTTSTTSTTPAKPTYKVKHVFIVALSTTSYHAAFGQRSVARYLNGTLRRKGTLLSNYQTLGSTELPDYLAMISGQGPNADTRAGCTMYAEFPSTAKTATNGQVSGRGCIYPDTALTIGDQVTASGKRWKAYIDGMGSSPCVHPNSNALDDTRLAGAESQYATRHNPFIYFHSLLDLGDCSSDDVTLDRLPGALRSVTRTPSYTFVTPGACDDASVLACAENQPGGLAAEDAFLKLWVPKILASPAYKRDGALMIVFTATTPATGHASADHPIRTGALILSRYARADRTLAGAYGPYSILRAVEQLFGYTLLAHAHGAKSFVGSALPGA
;
A
#
# COMPACT_ATOMS: atom_id res chain seq x y z
N MET A 1 30.75 52.51 -11.44
CA MET A 1 30.55 51.20 -12.03
C MET A 1 29.06 50.93 -12.07
N MET A 2 28.46 51.07 -13.26
CA MET A 2 27.00 51.02 -13.46
C MET A 2 26.59 49.54 -13.65
N SER A 3 25.69 49.05 -12.79
CA SER A 3 25.06 47.74 -12.95
C SER A 3 23.74 47.89 -13.74
N ARG A 4 23.62 47.17 -14.83
CA ARG A 4 22.49 47.21 -15.76
C ARG A 4 21.34 46.35 -15.25
N LEU A 5 20.20 46.94 -14.98
CA LEU A 5 18.90 46.25 -14.82
C LEU A 5 18.44 45.79 -16.20
N ARG A 6 18.27 44.47 -16.37
CA ARG A 6 17.59 43.87 -17.54
C ARG A 6 16.09 43.85 -17.30
N ALA A 7 15.36 44.63 -18.05
CA ALA A 7 13.90 44.55 -18.12
C ALA A 7 13.47 43.31 -18.90
N ILE A 8 12.63 42.49 -18.30
CA ILE A 8 11.98 41.34 -18.96
C ILE A 8 10.84 41.87 -19.82
N ARG A 9 10.99 41.80 -21.12
CA ARG A 9 9.89 42.09 -22.08
C ARG A 9 8.98 40.86 -22.15
N VAL A 10 7.77 40.96 -21.65
CA VAL A 10 6.69 40.00 -21.91
C VAL A 10 6.10 40.33 -23.30
N SER A 11 6.14 39.37 -24.21
CA SER A 11 5.68 39.59 -25.59
C SER A 11 4.14 39.43 -25.69
N TRP A 12 3.52 40.37 -26.38
CA TRP A 12 2.08 40.52 -26.59
C TRP A 12 1.32 39.33 -27.27
N PRO A 13 1.92 38.30 -27.90
CA PRO A 13 1.13 37.24 -28.53
C PRO A 13 0.41 36.29 -27.56
N GLN A 14 0.76 36.23 -26.27
CA GLN A 14 0.13 35.30 -25.33
C GLN A 14 -1.24 35.76 -24.80
N ILE A 15 -1.56 37.05 -24.88
CA ILE A 15 -2.85 37.58 -24.41
C ILE A 15 -3.96 37.37 -25.48
N LEU A 16 -3.59 37.32 -26.76
CA LEU A 16 -4.55 37.13 -27.85
C LEU A 16 -5.08 35.69 -28.00
N VAL A 17 -4.35 34.68 -27.54
CA VAL A 17 -4.78 33.27 -27.61
C VAL A 17 -5.87 32.95 -26.59
N VAL A 18 -5.82 33.55 -25.38
CA VAL A 18 -6.85 33.32 -24.34
C VAL A 18 -8.18 34.01 -24.70
N ALA A 19 -8.16 35.16 -25.39
CA ALA A 19 -9.36 35.84 -25.84
C ALA A 19 -10.05 35.12 -27.01
N ALA A 20 -9.30 34.46 -27.91
CA ALA A 20 -9.83 33.77 -29.06
C ALA A 20 -10.54 32.43 -28.69
N THR A 21 -10.06 31.73 -27.66
CA THR A 21 -10.69 30.48 -27.21
C THR A 21 -12.02 30.69 -26.51
N SER A 22 -12.20 31.81 -25.80
CA SER A 22 -13.47 32.14 -25.14
C SER A 22 -14.56 32.57 -26.17
N ALA A 23 -14.19 33.22 -27.28
CA ALA A 23 -15.12 33.63 -28.30
C ALA A 23 -15.62 32.44 -29.14
N ILE A 24 -14.79 31.43 -29.41
CA ILE A 24 -15.16 30.24 -30.18
C ILE A 24 -16.12 29.34 -29.37
N ALA A 25 -15.94 29.23 -28.04
CA ALA A 25 -16.86 28.48 -27.19
C ALA A 25 -18.27 29.12 -27.17
N THR A 26 -18.36 30.44 -27.13
CA THR A 26 -19.63 31.18 -27.13
C THR A 26 -20.37 31.05 -28.49
N VAL A 27 -19.64 31.08 -29.61
CA VAL A 27 -20.25 30.93 -30.99
C VAL A 27 -20.72 29.47 -31.21
N LEU A 28 -20.05 28.46 -30.67
CA LEU A 28 -20.49 27.06 -30.78
C LEU A 28 -21.77 26.78 -29.97
N ILE A 29 -21.95 27.41 -28.83
CA ILE A 29 -23.18 27.28 -28.01
C ILE A 29 -24.37 27.94 -28.71
N ILE A 30 -24.18 29.09 -29.35
CA ILE A 30 -25.25 29.80 -30.09
C ILE A 30 -25.65 29.04 -31.34
N ASN A 31 -24.72 28.37 -32.05
CA ASN A 31 -25.04 27.56 -33.23
C ASN A 31 -25.71 26.22 -32.90
N ALA A 32 -25.48 25.66 -31.73
CA ALA A 32 -26.14 24.43 -31.25
C ALA A 32 -27.61 24.69 -30.86
N ALA A 33 -27.92 25.86 -30.32
CA ALA A 33 -29.28 26.26 -29.95
C ALA A 33 -30.20 26.58 -31.17
N GLY A 34 -29.64 26.77 -32.35
CA GLY A 34 -30.38 27.15 -33.57
C GLY A 34 -30.86 25.98 -34.45
N ARG A 35 -30.54 24.73 -34.12
CA ARG A 35 -30.86 23.57 -34.96
C ARG A 35 -31.52 22.41 -34.21
N GLY A 36 -32.75 22.58 -33.80
CA GLY A 36 -33.56 21.48 -33.28
C GLY A 36 -34.13 21.76 -31.91
N GLY A 37 -35.42 21.92 -31.82
CA GLY A 37 -36.15 22.36 -30.65
C GLY A 37 -35.94 21.49 -29.43
N VAL A 38 -35.29 22.07 -28.44
CA VAL A 38 -35.31 21.59 -27.08
C VAL A 38 -36.42 22.36 -26.36
N PRO A 39 -37.33 21.70 -25.61
CA PRO A 39 -38.44 22.39 -24.95
C PRO A 39 -37.91 23.38 -23.92
N SER A 40 -38.52 24.55 -23.88
CA SER A 40 -38.13 25.72 -23.09
C SER A 40 -38.02 25.47 -21.55
N ALA A 41 -38.55 24.37 -21.06
CA ALA A 41 -38.50 23.97 -19.65
C ALA A 41 -37.12 23.43 -19.22
N GLU A 42 -36.33 22.86 -20.13
CA GLU A 42 -35.03 22.28 -19.82
C GLU A 42 -33.91 23.33 -19.81
N LEU A 43 -34.08 24.41 -20.56
CA LEU A 43 -33.11 25.53 -20.57
C LEU A 43 -33.16 26.36 -19.27
N ALA A 44 -34.31 26.42 -18.60
CA ALA A 44 -34.46 27.13 -17.32
C ALA A 44 -33.81 26.40 -16.15
N ALA A 45 -33.65 25.07 -16.23
CA ALA A 45 -33.01 24.27 -15.19
C ALA A 45 -31.48 24.38 -15.21
N LEU A 46 -30.86 24.67 -16.37
CA LEU A 46 -29.43 24.82 -16.54
C LEU A 46 -28.92 26.20 -16.12
N THR A 47 -29.76 27.25 -16.18
CA THR A 47 -29.34 28.61 -15.79
C THR A 47 -29.41 28.87 -14.32
N HIS A 48 -30.06 28.03 -13.51
CA HIS A 48 -30.16 28.24 -12.05
C HIS A 48 -29.03 27.62 -11.21
N ARG A 49 -28.01 27.05 -11.81
CA ARG A 49 -26.92 26.37 -11.05
C ARG A 49 -25.55 27.06 -11.08
N VAL A 50 -25.45 28.26 -11.62
CA VAL A 50 -24.20 29.04 -11.51
C VAL A 50 -24.47 30.28 -10.64
N VAL A 51 -24.66 30.08 -9.35
CA VAL A 51 -24.49 31.16 -8.36
C VAL A 51 -23.02 31.20 -7.99
N VAL A 52 -22.29 32.07 -8.67
CA VAL A 52 -20.92 32.44 -8.25
C VAL A 52 -21.08 33.29 -6.99
N HIS A 53 -20.82 32.72 -5.83
CA HIS A 53 -20.60 33.48 -4.61
C HIS A 53 -19.26 34.21 -4.72
N THR A 54 -19.28 35.46 -5.16
CA THR A 54 -18.18 36.38 -4.97
C THR A 54 -18.13 36.77 -3.51
N VAL A 55 -17.18 36.19 -2.76
CA VAL A 55 -16.84 36.64 -1.41
C VAL A 55 -16.07 37.96 -1.56
N PRO A 56 -16.50 39.07 -0.92
CA PRO A 56 -15.74 40.31 -0.97
C PRO A 56 -14.41 40.14 -0.25
N SER A 57 -13.31 40.37 -0.97
CA SER A 57 -11.96 40.40 -0.41
C SER A 57 -11.84 41.67 0.46
N THR A 58 -11.90 41.51 1.77
CA THR A 58 -11.49 42.57 2.70
C THR A 58 -9.97 42.64 2.74
N ALA A 59 -9.44 43.67 2.14
CA ALA A 59 -8.01 44.00 2.23
C ALA A 59 -7.65 44.26 3.69
N HIS A 60 -6.81 43.41 4.27
CA HIS A 60 -6.20 43.67 5.57
C HIS A 60 -4.99 44.59 5.37
N ALA A 61 -4.98 45.71 6.08
CA ALA A 61 -3.86 46.63 6.16
C ALA A 61 -2.64 45.97 6.81
N PRO A 62 -1.40 46.31 6.41
CA PRO A 62 -0.21 45.70 6.96
C PRO A 62 0.03 46.12 8.41
N VAL A 63 0.24 45.16 9.29
CA VAL A 63 0.65 45.37 10.68
C VAL A 63 2.16 45.70 10.69
N PRO A 64 2.62 46.73 11.43
CA PRO A 64 4.03 47.07 11.49
C PRO A 64 4.84 46.05 12.27
N VAL A 65 5.90 45.53 11.66
CA VAL A 65 6.90 44.68 12.26
C VAL A 65 7.74 45.47 13.25
N ARG A 66 7.67 45.12 14.53
CA ARG A 66 8.60 45.62 15.56
C ARG A 66 9.88 44.77 15.53
N SER A 67 11.01 45.43 15.27
CA SER A 67 12.35 44.85 15.47
C SER A 67 12.62 44.59 16.95
N PRO A 68 13.27 43.47 17.31
CA PRO A 68 13.74 43.26 18.67
C PRO A 68 15.09 43.94 18.88
N ALA A 69 15.17 44.68 19.99
CA ALA A 69 16.40 45.29 20.50
C ALA A 69 17.31 44.22 21.13
N ALA A 70 18.61 44.43 20.93
CA ALA A 70 19.70 43.66 21.51
C ALA A 70 19.86 43.92 23.00
N GLY A 71 20.27 42.90 23.75
CA GLY A 71 20.71 43.04 25.14
C GLY A 71 20.95 41.70 25.81
N ALA A 72 22.17 41.21 25.79
CA ALA A 72 22.72 40.20 26.73
C ALA A 72 23.04 40.88 28.09
N PRO A 73 23.36 40.16 29.19
CA PRO A 73 24.30 39.05 29.23
C PRO A 73 23.96 37.85 30.17
N ALA A 74 24.82 36.85 30.06
CA ALA A 74 24.90 35.59 30.77
C ALA A 74 24.88 35.67 32.30
N SER A 75 24.31 34.61 32.92
CA SER A 75 24.65 34.20 34.28
C SER A 75 24.68 32.67 34.35
N SER A 76 25.85 32.21 34.58
CA SER A 76 26.51 31.03 35.13
C SER A 76 25.63 29.98 35.80
N ALA A 77 25.83 28.75 35.36
CA ALA A 77 25.48 27.48 36.04
C ALA A 77 26.48 27.17 37.21
N PRO A 78 26.07 26.46 38.23
CA PRO A 78 27.00 25.70 39.10
C PRO A 78 26.94 24.20 38.77
N PRO A 79 28.06 23.45 39.07
CA PRO A 79 28.31 22.10 38.64
C PRO A 79 27.68 21.04 39.57
N PRO A 80 27.64 19.77 39.13
CA PRO A 80 27.02 18.69 39.88
C PRO A 80 27.95 18.18 41.01
N SER A 81 27.34 17.85 42.13
CA SER A 81 28.02 17.21 43.28
C SER A 81 27.96 15.70 43.13
N ALA A 82 29.10 15.09 43.42
CA ALA A 82 29.37 13.69 43.28
C ALA A 82 28.97 12.87 44.54
N ALA A 83 28.71 11.60 44.25
CA ALA A 83 29.00 10.41 45.05
C ALA A 83 28.29 10.15 46.37
N SER A 84 27.63 9.01 46.43
CA SER A 84 27.87 8.07 47.53
C SER A 84 27.60 6.64 47.05
N GLN A 85 28.65 5.85 47.04
CA GLN A 85 28.65 4.40 46.96
C GLN A 85 28.07 3.84 48.25
N SER A 86 27.30 2.78 48.20
CA SER A 86 27.13 1.87 49.31
C SER A 86 27.01 0.44 48.80
N SER A 87 27.88 -0.32 49.36
CA SER A 87 28.33 -1.68 49.22
C SER A 87 27.24 -2.75 49.37
N ALA A 88 27.43 -3.83 48.62
CA ALA A 88 26.82 -5.15 48.85
C ALA A 88 27.26 -5.79 50.15
N PRO A 89 26.54 -6.80 50.65
CA PRO A 89 27.24 -8.01 51.04
C PRO A 89 26.71 -9.28 50.37
N ALA A 90 27.67 -10.12 50.02
CA ALA A 90 27.54 -11.50 49.64
C ALA A 90 27.13 -12.38 50.82
N GLN A 91 26.31 -13.40 50.60
CA GLN A 91 26.23 -14.59 51.46
C GLN A 91 26.05 -15.82 50.59
N THR A 92 27.08 -16.55 50.45
CA THR A 92 27.49 -17.92 50.84
C THR A 92 26.38 -18.99 50.81
N SER A 93 26.65 -19.97 49.93
CA SER A 93 26.10 -21.32 49.94
C SER A 93 26.53 -22.13 51.17
N PRO A 94 25.80 -23.17 51.51
CA PRO A 94 26.42 -24.45 51.78
C PRO A 94 25.77 -25.65 51.08
N SER A 95 26.62 -26.56 50.63
CA SER A 95 26.42 -28.00 50.42
C SER A 95 27.41 -28.71 51.37
N PRO A 96 27.41 -30.00 51.60
CA PRO A 96 26.48 -31.12 51.47
C PRO A 96 26.41 -32.03 52.75
N ALA A 97 25.60 -33.06 52.72
CA ALA A 97 25.89 -34.38 53.33
C ALA A 97 24.76 -35.39 53.05
N ASP A 98 25.11 -36.39 52.37
CA ASP A 98 25.10 -37.84 52.60
C ASP A 98 23.97 -38.46 53.45
N ALA A 99 23.29 -39.43 52.88
CA ALA A 99 23.26 -40.86 53.28
C ALA A 99 21.99 -41.58 52.72
N GLY A 100 22.22 -42.79 52.23
CA GLY A 100 21.24 -43.86 52.34
C GLY A 100 20.79 -44.57 51.06
N ALA A 101 21.43 -45.65 50.75
CA ALA A 101 21.06 -46.61 49.73
C ALA A 101 19.72 -47.33 49.98
N ALA A 102 18.91 -47.52 48.95
CA ALA A 102 18.05 -48.69 48.83
C ALA A 102 17.87 -49.00 47.35
N GLN A 103 18.38 -50.16 46.95
CA GLN A 103 18.16 -50.79 45.64
C GLN A 103 16.72 -51.28 45.53
N ASN A 104 16.03 -50.84 44.46
CA ASN A 104 14.91 -51.62 43.92
C ASN A 104 15.03 -51.67 42.39
N THR A 105 15.37 -52.82 41.92
CA THR A 105 15.33 -53.23 40.51
C THR A 105 13.88 -53.27 40.02
N ALA A 106 13.51 -52.33 39.16
CA ALA A 106 12.35 -52.43 38.31
C ALA A 106 12.82 -52.18 36.88
N THR A 107 12.75 -53.21 36.06
CA THR A 107 12.99 -53.17 34.62
C THR A 107 11.87 -52.36 33.98
N ASP A 108 12.13 -51.12 33.68
CA ASP A 108 11.18 -50.28 32.92
C ASP A 108 11.73 -50.07 31.51
N SER A 109 11.01 -50.66 30.56
CA SER A 109 11.29 -50.52 29.15
C SER A 109 10.91 -49.11 28.71
N THR A 110 11.85 -48.19 28.79
CA THR A 110 11.66 -46.83 28.31
C THR A 110 11.62 -46.84 26.78
N THR A 111 10.42 -46.95 26.21
CA THR A 111 10.18 -46.61 24.84
C THR A 111 10.40 -45.08 24.68
N SER A 112 11.59 -44.71 24.27
CA SER A 112 11.90 -43.31 23.89
C SER A 112 11.05 -42.95 22.67
N THR A 113 9.88 -42.38 22.93
CA THR A 113 9.09 -41.67 21.89
C THR A 113 9.87 -40.42 21.48
N THR A 114 10.71 -40.58 20.47
CA THR A 114 11.35 -39.43 19.79
C THR A 114 10.22 -38.62 19.18
N SER A 115 9.85 -37.53 19.86
CA SER A 115 8.93 -36.54 19.35
C SER A 115 9.61 -35.84 18.18
N THR A 116 9.49 -36.39 16.99
CA THR A 116 9.92 -35.77 15.75
C THR A 116 8.98 -34.61 15.47
N THR A 117 9.37 -33.38 15.83
CA THR A 117 8.72 -32.18 15.35
C THR A 117 8.66 -32.26 13.82
N PRO A 118 7.45 -32.19 13.19
CA PRO A 118 7.35 -32.28 11.74
C PRO A 118 8.23 -31.20 11.10
N ALA A 119 9.11 -31.60 10.19
CA ALA A 119 9.95 -30.67 9.45
C ALA A 119 9.06 -29.65 8.72
N LYS A 120 9.39 -28.35 8.84
CA LYS A 120 8.66 -27.27 8.19
C LYS A 120 8.68 -27.49 6.68
N PRO A 121 7.55 -27.40 5.97
CA PRO A 121 7.50 -27.57 4.53
C PRO A 121 8.46 -26.62 3.82
N THR A 122 9.27 -27.12 2.89
CA THR A 122 10.15 -26.30 2.07
C THR A 122 9.52 -26.14 0.69
N TYR A 123 9.22 -24.89 0.32
CA TYR A 123 8.62 -24.57 -0.97
C TYR A 123 9.68 -24.22 -2.02
N LYS A 124 9.38 -24.51 -3.28
CA LYS A 124 10.25 -24.22 -4.43
C LYS A 124 10.15 -22.77 -4.90
N VAL A 125 9.06 -22.07 -4.60
CA VAL A 125 8.88 -20.66 -4.91
C VAL A 125 9.87 -19.83 -4.07
N LYS A 126 10.69 -19.02 -4.75
CA LYS A 126 11.70 -18.13 -4.13
C LYS A 126 11.52 -16.66 -4.52
N HIS A 127 10.70 -16.37 -5.54
CA HIS A 127 10.33 -15.03 -5.97
C HIS A 127 8.82 -14.90 -6.01
N VAL A 128 8.29 -13.98 -5.21
CA VAL A 128 6.86 -13.66 -5.18
C VAL A 128 6.67 -12.25 -5.71
N PHE A 129 5.76 -12.11 -6.66
CA PHE A 129 5.32 -10.84 -7.23
C PHE A 129 3.86 -10.62 -6.83
N ILE A 130 3.56 -9.49 -6.23
CA ILE A 130 2.19 -9.02 -5.99
C ILE A 130 1.94 -7.87 -6.95
N VAL A 131 0.84 -7.90 -7.68
CA VAL A 131 0.29 -6.75 -8.41
C VAL A 131 -1.05 -6.44 -7.74
N ALA A 132 -1.09 -5.35 -7.00
CA ALA A 132 -2.26 -4.91 -6.27
C ALA A 132 -3.00 -3.84 -7.07
N LEU A 133 -4.28 -4.06 -7.29
CA LEU A 133 -5.18 -3.31 -8.17
C LEU A 133 -6.48 -3.04 -7.41
N SER A 134 -7.38 -2.29 -8.01
CA SER A 134 -8.70 -2.01 -7.43
C SER A 134 -9.84 -2.45 -8.36
N THR A 135 -10.99 -2.80 -7.79
CA THR A 135 -12.19 -3.09 -8.59
C THR A 135 -13.46 -2.85 -7.79
N THR A 136 -14.54 -2.58 -8.49
CA THR A 136 -15.86 -2.42 -7.86
C THR A 136 -16.51 -3.74 -7.50
N SER A 137 -16.14 -4.86 -8.12
CA SER A 137 -16.70 -6.19 -7.83
C SER A 137 -16.01 -7.31 -8.61
N TYR A 138 -16.23 -8.54 -8.17
CA TYR A 138 -15.88 -9.74 -8.92
C TYR A 138 -16.46 -9.76 -10.35
N HIS A 139 -17.70 -9.31 -10.50
CA HIS A 139 -18.35 -9.31 -11.82
C HIS A 139 -17.73 -8.27 -12.76
N ALA A 140 -17.25 -7.15 -12.25
CA ALA A 140 -16.54 -6.18 -13.05
C ALA A 140 -15.24 -6.79 -13.60
N ALA A 141 -14.40 -7.40 -12.75
CA ALA A 141 -13.12 -7.95 -13.16
C ALA A 141 -13.24 -9.31 -13.90
N PHE A 142 -14.05 -10.25 -13.40
CA PHE A 142 -14.08 -11.65 -13.86
C PHE A 142 -15.43 -12.11 -14.43
N GLY A 143 -16.43 -11.23 -14.54
CA GLY A 143 -17.71 -11.56 -15.12
C GLY A 143 -17.67 -11.74 -16.65
N GLN A 144 -18.71 -12.36 -17.22
CA GLN A 144 -18.79 -12.60 -18.68
C GLN A 144 -18.73 -11.32 -19.52
N ARG A 145 -19.22 -10.20 -18.98
CA ARG A 145 -19.24 -8.88 -19.64
C ARG A 145 -18.08 -7.97 -19.23
N SER A 146 -17.07 -8.51 -18.54
CA SER A 146 -15.91 -7.73 -18.13
C SER A 146 -15.23 -7.09 -19.33
N VAL A 147 -14.88 -5.81 -19.20
CA VAL A 147 -14.05 -5.09 -20.18
C VAL A 147 -12.57 -5.44 -20.04
N ALA A 148 -12.16 -6.03 -18.91
CA ALA A 148 -10.79 -6.52 -18.66
C ALA A 148 -10.50 -7.81 -19.45
N ARG A 149 -10.38 -7.66 -20.77
CA ARG A 149 -10.24 -8.79 -21.71
C ARG A 149 -8.95 -9.58 -21.56
N TYR A 150 -7.87 -8.91 -21.26
CA TYR A 150 -6.58 -9.56 -21.03
C TYR A 150 -6.58 -10.34 -19.71
N LEU A 151 -7.04 -9.72 -18.63
CA LEU A 151 -7.19 -10.35 -17.32
C LEU A 151 -8.11 -11.58 -17.39
N ASN A 152 -9.36 -11.36 -17.77
CA ASN A 152 -10.43 -12.37 -17.70
C ASN A 152 -10.33 -13.41 -18.82
N GLY A 153 -9.79 -13.05 -19.98
CA GLY A 153 -9.62 -13.95 -21.11
C GLY A 153 -8.26 -14.67 -21.09
N THR A 154 -7.17 -13.90 -21.11
CA THR A 154 -5.82 -14.44 -21.32
C THR A 154 -5.18 -14.93 -20.03
N LEU A 155 -5.16 -14.10 -18.98
CA LEU A 155 -4.46 -14.44 -17.74
C LEU A 155 -5.21 -15.46 -16.92
N ARG A 156 -6.53 -15.37 -16.82
CA ARG A 156 -7.36 -16.33 -16.08
C ARG A 156 -7.11 -17.77 -16.50
N ARG A 157 -7.01 -18.01 -17.81
CA ARG A 157 -6.74 -19.37 -18.36
C ARG A 157 -5.34 -19.90 -18.03
N LYS A 158 -4.40 -19.02 -17.64
CA LYS A 158 -3.02 -19.41 -17.31
C LYS A 158 -2.80 -19.71 -15.83
N GLY A 159 -3.75 -19.40 -14.96
CA GLY A 159 -3.58 -19.47 -13.53
C GLY A 159 -4.74 -20.11 -12.76
N THR A 160 -4.66 -19.98 -11.46
CA THR A 160 -5.72 -20.38 -10.52
C THR A 160 -6.45 -19.14 -10.03
N LEU A 161 -7.76 -19.07 -10.26
CA LEU A 161 -8.63 -17.99 -9.80
C LEU A 161 -9.16 -18.30 -8.39
N LEU A 162 -8.96 -17.39 -7.45
CA LEU A 162 -9.61 -17.38 -6.15
C LEU A 162 -10.93 -16.60 -6.29
N SER A 163 -12.01 -17.31 -6.65
CA SER A 163 -13.28 -16.66 -7.03
C SER A 163 -14.06 -16.08 -5.86
N ASN A 164 -13.74 -16.45 -4.64
CA ASN A 164 -14.33 -15.92 -3.41
C ASN A 164 -13.26 -15.21 -2.57
N TYR A 165 -12.43 -14.39 -3.21
CA TYR A 165 -11.56 -13.46 -2.54
C TYR A 165 -12.37 -12.20 -2.22
N GLN A 166 -12.27 -11.73 -0.97
CA GLN A 166 -13.04 -10.62 -0.42
C GLN A 166 -12.11 -9.62 0.24
N THR A 167 -12.44 -8.35 0.11
CA THR A 167 -11.79 -7.23 0.77
C THR A 167 -12.15 -7.15 2.25
N LEU A 168 -11.47 -6.32 3.02
CA LEU A 168 -11.78 -6.07 4.44
C LEU A 168 -12.89 -5.01 4.64
N GLY A 169 -13.24 -4.31 3.59
CA GLY A 169 -14.25 -3.29 3.55
C GLY A 169 -14.40 -2.74 2.15
N SER A 170 -15.01 -1.58 2.02
CA SER A 170 -15.23 -0.88 0.74
C SER A 170 -14.16 0.18 0.44
N THR A 171 -13.10 0.30 1.27
CA THR A 171 -11.97 1.20 1.08
C THR A 171 -10.68 0.40 0.89
N GLU A 172 -9.77 0.95 0.13
CA GLU A 172 -8.57 0.25 -0.36
C GLU A 172 -7.49 0.06 0.70
N LEU A 173 -7.17 1.12 1.44
CA LEU A 173 -6.00 1.16 2.34
C LEU A 173 -5.95 0.01 3.35
N PRO A 174 -7.05 -0.40 4.01
CA PRO A 174 -7.02 -1.56 4.91
C PRO A 174 -6.55 -2.85 4.24
N ASP A 175 -6.94 -3.08 2.98
CA ASP A 175 -6.51 -4.25 2.23
C ASP A 175 -5.02 -4.23 1.94
N TYR A 176 -4.49 -3.07 1.55
CA TYR A 176 -3.05 -2.87 1.31
C TYR A 176 -2.23 -3.13 2.57
N LEU A 177 -2.63 -2.53 3.70
CA LEU A 177 -1.96 -2.73 4.99
C LEU A 177 -2.00 -4.20 5.44
N ALA A 178 -3.15 -4.84 5.29
CA ALA A 178 -3.33 -6.25 5.65
C ALA A 178 -2.47 -7.20 4.81
N MET A 179 -2.27 -6.90 3.52
CA MET A 179 -1.44 -7.74 2.63
C MET A 179 0.04 -7.73 2.99
N ILE A 180 0.52 -6.71 3.68
CA ILE A 180 1.95 -6.62 4.02
C ILE A 180 2.25 -6.82 5.50
N SER A 181 1.26 -6.66 6.40
CA SER A 181 1.48 -6.70 7.85
C SER A 181 0.49 -7.57 8.64
N GLY A 182 -0.64 -7.92 8.02
CA GLY A 182 -1.72 -8.62 8.71
C GLY A 182 -2.50 -7.74 9.68
N GLN A 183 -2.26 -6.42 9.74
CA GLN A 183 -2.99 -5.50 10.61
C GLN A 183 -4.47 -5.42 10.23
N GLY A 184 -5.34 -5.44 11.23
CA GLY A 184 -6.77 -5.24 11.06
C GLY A 184 -7.11 -3.78 10.79
N PRO A 185 -8.25 -3.49 10.11
CA PRO A 185 -8.71 -2.13 9.89
C PRO A 185 -9.03 -1.42 11.21
N ASN A 186 -8.64 -0.16 11.33
CA ASN A 186 -9.12 0.76 12.36
C ASN A 186 -9.92 1.91 11.73
N ALA A 187 -10.48 2.82 12.54
CA ALA A 187 -11.32 3.89 12.03
C ALA A 187 -10.59 4.84 11.07
N ASP A 188 -9.29 5.12 11.32
CA ASP A 188 -8.52 6.06 10.52
C ASP A 188 -8.08 5.42 9.18
N THR A 189 -7.68 4.14 9.18
CA THR A 189 -7.35 3.42 7.95
C THR A 189 -8.58 3.18 7.07
N ARG A 190 -9.78 2.94 7.67
CA ARG A 190 -11.05 2.88 6.93
C ARG A 190 -11.42 4.22 6.29
N ALA A 191 -11.05 5.34 6.92
CA ALA A 191 -11.22 6.68 6.36
C ALA A 191 -10.13 7.04 5.32
N GLY A 192 -9.23 6.10 4.99
CA GLY A 192 -8.14 6.31 4.03
C GLY A 192 -7.07 7.25 4.55
N CYS A 193 -6.86 7.30 5.87
CA CYS A 193 -5.81 8.11 6.51
C CYS A 193 -5.82 9.57 6.06
N THR A 194 -6.95 10.27 6.24
CA THR A 194 -7.07 11.70 5.94
C THR A 194 -6.00 12.55 6.64
N MET A 195 -5.63 12.15 7.84
CA MET A 195 -4.41 12.61 8.50
C MET A 195 -3.41 11.45 8.53
N TYR A 196 -2.16 11.74 8.23
CA TYR A 196 -1.06 10.80 8.35
C TYR A 196 -0.63 10.72 9.83
N ALA A 197 -1.57 10.19 10.66
CA ALA A 197 -1.51 10.27 12.12
C ALA A 197 -0.74 9.12 12.72
N GLU A 198 0.12 9.44 13.72
CA GLU A 198 0.75 8.44 14.57
C GLU A 198 -0.29 7.66 15.38
N PHE A 199 0.00 6.40 15.67
CA PHE A 199 -0.66 5.72 16.78
C PHE A 199 -0.26 6.40 18.09
N PRO A 200 -1.17 6.52 19.07
CA PRO A 200 -0.81 7.08 20.39
C PRO A 200 0.23 6.17 21.06
N SER A 201 1.14 6.74 21.85
CA SER A 201 2.17 6.01 22.62
C SER A 201 1.61 4.96 23.58
N THR A 202 0.31 5.03 23.88
CA THR A 202 -0.42 4.05 24.69
C THR A 202 -0.95 2.86 23.88
N ALA A 203 -0.79 2.87 22.56
CA ALA A 203 -1.17 1.74 21.71
C ALA A 203 -0.39 0.49 22.12
N LYS A 204 -1.09 -0.65 22.11
CA LYS A 204 -0.48 -1.93 22.51
C LYS A 204 -0.41 -2.84 21.32
N THR A 205 0.74 -3.50 21.18
CA THR A 205 0.92 -4.58 20.23
C THR A 205 0.69 -5.92 20.93
N ALA A 206 -0.25 -6.71 20.43
CA ALA A 206 -0.52 -8.05 20.94
C ALA A 206 0.61 -9.02 20.58
N THR A 207 0.64 -10.19 21.21
CA THR A 207 1.68 -11.21 20.97
C THR A 207 1.75 -11.73 19.54
N ASN A 208 0.63 -11.65 18.80
CA ASN A 208 0.57 -11.97 17.38
C ASN A 208 0.99 -10.81 16.46
N GLY A 209 1.33 -9.64 17.01
CA GLY A 209 1.72 -8.45 16.26
C GLY A 209 0.58 -7.49 15.90
N GLN A 210 -0.69 -7.78 16.27
CA GLN A 210 -1.81 -6.85 16.03
C GLN A 210 -1.70 -5.63 16.94
N VAL A 211 -1.71 -4.43 16.35
CA VAL A 211 -1.76 -3.16 17.09
C VAL A 211 -3.21 -2.79 17.36
N SER A 212 -3.52 -2.42 18.61
CA SER A 212 -4.83 -1.94 19.02
C SER A 212 -4.84 -0.41 19.09
N GLY A 213 -5.95 0.20 18.70
CA GLY A 213 -6.13 1.65 18.76
C GLY A 213 -6.47 2.28 17.41
N ARG A 214 -6.22 3.58 17.32
CA ARG A 214 -6.44 4.41 16.12
C ARG A 214 -5.12 5.05 15.72
N GLY A 215 -4.95 5.24 14.43
CA GLY A 215 -3.76 5.83 13.81
C GLY A 215 -3.54 5.25 12.43
N CYS A 216 -2.59 5.82 11.73
CA CYS A 216 -2.19 5.44 10.39
C CYS A 216 -0.77 4.90 10.35
N ILE A 217 0.15 5.56 11.08
CA ILE A 217 1.57 5.16 11.13
C ILE A 217 1.73 4.20 12.31
N TYR A 218 1.94 2.94 11.99
CA TYR A 218 2.07 1.86 12.96
C TYR A 218 3.44 1.94 13.67
N PRO A 219 3.51 1.60 14.97
CA PRO A 219 4.75 1.58 15.71
C PRO A 219 5.75 0.54 15.16
N ASP A 220 7.01 0.67 15.48
CA ASP A 220 8.11 -0.21 15.10
C ASP A 220 7.90 -1.69 15.47
N THR A 221 7.10 -1.95 16.50
CA THR A 221 6.68 -3.29 16.90
C THR A 221 5.69 -3.97 15.98
N ALA A 222 5.07 -3.23 15.05
CA ALA A 222 4.19 -3.74 14.00
C ALA A 222 5.01 -4.12 12.76
N LEU A 223 5.47 -5.36 12.72
CA LEU A 223 6.30 -5.86 11.62
C LEU A 223 5.49 -6.09 10.35
N THR A 224 6.20 -6.00 9.22
CA THR A 224 5.71 -6.25 7.88
C THR A 224 6.41 -7.42 7.21
N ILE A 225 5.93 -7.83 6.05
CA ILE A 225 6.65 -8.78 5.19
C ILE A 225 8.01 -8.22 4.73
N GLY A 226 8.15 -6.89 4.62
CA GLY A 226 9.42 -6.21 4.34
C GLY A 226 10.45 -6.55 5.41
N ASP A 227 10.09 -6.35 6.69
CA ASP A 227 10.95 -6.67 7.84
C ASP A 227 11.38 -8.14 7.85
N GLN A 228 10.43 -9.06 7.60
CA GLN A 228 10.72 -10.50 7.57
C GLN A 228 11.67 -10.88 6.44
N VAL A 229 11.52 -10.27 5.27
CA VAL A 229 12.40 -10.49 4.10
C VAL A 229 13.78 -9.98 4.40
N THR A 230 13.93 -8.74 4.92
CA THR A 230 15.20 -8.13 5.32
C THR A 230 15.89 -8.97 6.40
N ALA A 231 15.17 -9.35 7.47
CA ALA A 231 15.69 -10.17 8.55
C ALA A 231 16.17 -11.56 8.08
N SER A 232 15.63 -12.08 7.00
CA SER A 232 16.07 -13.36 6.41
C SER A 232 17.28 -13.23 5.46
N GLY A 233 17.86 -12.04 5.33
CA GLY A 233 18.96 -11.74 4.41
C GLY A 233 18.55 -11.71 2.94
N LYS A 234 17.25 -11.62 2.65
CA LYS A 234 16.71 -11.46 1.29
C LYS A 234 16.36 -9.99 1.03
N ARG A 235 15.94 -9.72 -0.20
CA ARG A 235 15.56 -8.36 -0.61
C ARG A 235 14.09 -8.32 -1.00
N TRP A 236 13.45 -7.22 -0.66
CA TRP A 236 12.15 -6.85 -1.16
C TRP A 236 12.21 -5.53 -1.91
N LYS A 237 11.22 -5.20 -2.71
CA LYS A 237 10.96 -3.87 -3.25
C LYS A 237 9.50 -3.68 -3.54
N ALA A 238 9.02 -2.50 -3.22
CA ALA A 238 7.79 -1.94 -3.75
C ALA A 238 8.11 -1.07 -4.97
N TYR A 239 7.32 -1.22 -6.00
CA TYR A 239 7.38 -0.44 -7.23
C TYR A 239 6.05 0.27 -7.39
N ILE A 240 6.01 1.53 -6.97
CA ILE A 240 4.80 2.34 -6.89
C ILE A 240 4.79 3.34 -8.05
N ASP A 241 3.73 3.33 -8.84
CA ASP A 241 3.60 4.24 -9.97
C ASP A 241 3.17 5.64 -9.53
N GLY A 242 3.57 6.64 -10.30
CA GLY A 242 3.23 8.03 -10.05
C GLY A 242 4.00 8.71 -8.91
N MET A 243 4.86 7.98 -8.16
CA MET A 243 5.60 8.52 -7.02
C MET A 243 6.71 9.52 -7.41
N GLY A 244 6.99 9.70 -8.70
CA GLY A 244 8.06 10.57 -9.20
C GLY A 244 9.44 9.95 -9.02
N SER A 245 10.46 10.78 -8.78
CA SER A 245 11.86 10.30 -8.67
C SER A 245 12.29 9.96 -7.25
N SER A 246 11.57 10.47 -6.23
CA SER A 246 11.89 10.24 -4.82
C SER A 246 11.32 8.91 -4.34
N PRO A 247 12.07 8.13 -3.56
CA PRO A 247 11.53 6.94 -2.89
C PRO A 247 10.74 7.34 -1.64
N CYS A 248 9.89 6.43 -1.15
CA CYS A 248 9.25 6.54 0.17
C CYS A 248 8.52 7.88 0.37
N VAL A 249 7.71 8.28 -0.62
CA VAL A 249 7.00 9.57 -0.57
C VAL A 249 5.80 9.48 0.37
N HIS A 250 5.83 10.29 1.44
CA HIS A 250 4.75 10.39 2.42
C HIS A 250 4.65 11.79 3.03
N PRO A 251 3.50 12.17 3.62
CA PRO A 251 3.35 13.41 4.36
C PRO A 251 4.20 13.42 5.64
N ASN A 252 4.33 14.59 6.25
CA ASN A 252 4.85 14.67 7.62
C ASN A 252 3.88 14.01 8.61
N SER A 253 4.43 13.37 9.65
CA SER A 253 3.63 12.78 10.73
C SER A 253 2.65 13.80 11.32
N ASN A 254 1.43 13.35 11.55
CA ASN A 254 0.32 14.15 12.07
C ASN A 254 -0.11 15.33 11.19
N ALA A 255 0.28 15.34 9.92
CA ALA A 255 -0.21 16.30 8.92
C ALA A 255 -1.42 15.75 8.15
N LEU A 256 -2.18 16.67 7.54
CA LEU A 256 -3.17 16.28 6.52
C LEU A 256 -2.44 15.62 5.35
N ASP A 257 -3.06 14.58 4.81
CA ASP A 257 -2.54 13.88 3.64
C ASP A 257 -3.28 14.34 2.38
N ASP A 258 -2.69 15.31 1.69
CA ASP A 258 -3.20 15.82 0.42
C ASP A 258 -2.98 14.83 -0.74
N THR A 259 -2.07 13.87 -0.56
CA THR A 259 -1.68 12.90 -1.57
C THR A 259 -2.37 11.53 -1.39
N ARG A 260 -3.30 11.39 -0.42
CA ARG A 260 -4.04 10.14 -0.23
C ARG A 260 -4.92 9.76 -1.42
N LEU A 261 -5.29 10.73 -2.23
CA LEU A 261 -6.03 10.57 -3.47
C LEU A 261 -5.18 11.14 -4.60
N ALA A 262 -5.11 10.42 -5.72
CA ALA A 262 -4.49 10.96 -6.92
C ALA A 262 -5.25 12.20 -7.41
N GLY A 263 -4.50 13.18 -7.87
CA GLY A 263 -5.01 14.39 -8.51
C GLY A 263 -4.81 14.40 -10.02
N ALA A 264 -5.26 15.45 -10.68
CA ALA A 264 -5.09 15.61 -12.12
C ALA A 264 -3.61 15.65 -12.58
N GLU A 265 -2.72 16.13 -11.71
CA GLU A 265 -1.30 16.30 -12.01
C GLU A 265 -0.41 15.19 -11.42
N SER A 266 -0.95 14.36 -10.52
CA SER A 266 -0.22 13.26 -9.89
C SER A 266 -1.08 12.02 -9.82
N GLN A 267 -0.54 10.92 -10.33
CA GLN A 267 -1.17 9.60 -10.27
C GLN A 267 -0.81 8.84 -8.99
N TYR A 268 0.11 9.37 -8.18
CA TYR A 268 0.45 8.82 -6.89
C TYR A 268 -0.68 9.04 -5.88
N ALA A 269 -0.99 7.99 -5.14
CA ALA A 269 -1.87 8.05 -3.99
C ALA A 269 -1.23 7.29 -2.83
N THR A 270 -0.98 7.95 -1.71
CA THR A 270 -0.37 7.34 -0.51
C THR A 270 -1.15 6.12 -0.03
N ARG A 271 -2.48 6.12 -0.14
CA ARG A 271 -3.33 4.97 0.22
C ARG A 271 -3.04 3.69 -0.59
N HIS A 272 -2.34 3.80 -1.74
CA HIS A 272 -1.91 2.66 -2.56
C HIS A 272 -0.48 2.21 -2.23
N ASN A 273 0.21 2.92 -1.34
CA ASN A 273 1.56 2.61 -0.90
C ASN A 273 1.57 2.19 0.57
N PRO A 274 1.42 0.90 0.91
CA PRO A 274 1.32 0.49 2.30
C PRO A 274 2.64 0.59 3.08
N PHE A 275 3.79 0.70 2.41
CA PHE A 275 5.10 0.64 3.05
C PHE A 275 5.48 1.91 3.81
N ILE A 276 4.79 3.01 3.54
CA ILE A 276 5.00 4.30 4.22
C ILE A 276 4.30 4.40 5.59
N TYR A 277 3.51 3.39 6.00
CA TYR A 277 2.70 3.44 7.22
C TYR A 277 3.31 2.66 8.39
N PHE A 278 4.59 2.31 8.37
CA PHE A 278 5.22 1.47 9.39
C PHE A 278 6.58 2.04 9.81
N HIS A 279 6.72 2.39 11.10
CA HIS A 279 7.99 2.84 11.66
C HIS A 279 9.09 1.79 11.51
N SER A 280 8.77 0.50 11.53
CA SER A 280 9.73 -0.58 11.28
C SER A 280 10.46 -0.46 9.92
N LEU A 281 9.83 0.18 8.92
CA LEU A 281 10.42 0.43 7.60
C LEU A 281 10.96 1.86 7.45
N LEU A 282 10.28 2.84 8.06
CA LEU A 282 10.63 4.25 7.94
C LEU A 282 11.93 4.57 8.69
N ASP A 283 12.03 4.14 9.96
CA ASP A 283 13.10 4.54 10.86
C ASP A 283 14.43 3.85 10.56
N LEU A 284 14.39 2.63 9.98
CA LEU A 284 15.57 1.88 9.59
C LEU A 284 16.06 2.18 8.17
N GLY A 285 15.33 3.01 7.41
CA GLY A 285 15.69 3.40 6.07
C GLY A 285 15.32 2.39 4.97
N ASP A 286 14.65 1.29 5.32
CA ASP A 286 14.17 0.30 4.37
C ASP A 286 13.17 0.91 3.39
N CYS A 287 12.26 1.78 3.85
CA CYS A 287 11.33 2.48 2.98
C CYS A 287 12.10 3.31 1.93
N SER A 288 13.04 4.14 2.34
CA SER A 288 13.80 5.00 1.41
C SER A 288 14.68 4.22 0.43
N SER A 289 15.07 2.98 0.76
CA SER A 289 15.87 2.14 -0.12
C SER A 289 15.00 1.26 -1.03
N ASP A 290 13.88 0.77 -0.56
CA ASP A 290 13.15 -0.34 -1.16
C ASP A 290 11.73 -0.01 -1.67
N ASP A 291 11.15 1.11 -1.26
CA ASP A 291 9.93 1.66 -1.82
C ASP A 291 10.25 2.71 -2.90
N VAL A 292 10.16 2.31 -4.16
CA VAL A 292 10.69 3.06 -5.31
C VAL A 292 9.67 3.18 -6.44
N THR A 293 9.92 4.10 -7.38
CA THR A 293 9.05 4.28 -8.55
C THR A 293 9.02 3.03 -9.46
N LEU A 294 7.85 2.78 -10.08
CA LEU A 294 7.61 1.67 -10.99
C LEU A 294 8.61 1.61 -12.16
N ASP A 295 9.14 2.74 -12.60
CA ASP A 295 10.13 2.84 -13.68
C ASP A 295 11.41 2.04 -13.42
N ARG A 296 11.68 1.69 -12.17
CA ARG A 296 12.85 0.87 -11.80
C ARG A 296 12.62 -0.64 -11.98
N LEU A 297 11.37 -1.08 -12.12
CA LEU A 297 11.02 -2.50 -12.24
C LEU A 297 11.69 -3.20 -13.45
N PRO A 298 11.72 -2.64 -14.66
CA PRO A 298 12.37 -3.30 -15.80
C PRO A 298 13.86 -3.63 -15.55
N GLY A 299 14.55 -2.77 -14.81
CA GLY A 299 15.95 -3.00 -14.41
C GLY A 299 16.11 -4.20 -13.48
N ALA A 300 15.18 -4.38 -12.55
CA ALA A 300 15.17 -5.49 -11.61
C ALA A 300 14.85 -6.83 -12.31
N LEU A 301 13.97 -6.83 -13.29
CA LEU A 301 13.53 -8.04 -13.99
C LEU A 301 14.58 -8.68 -14.91
N ARG A 302 15.74 -8.02 -15.15
CA ARG A 302 16.76 -8.47 -16.12
C ARG A 302 17.48 -9.76 -15.71
N SER A 303 17.60 -10.07 -14.43
CA SER A 303 18.27 -11.27 -13.95
C SER A 303 17.69 -11.75 -12.62
N VAL A 304 17.91 -13.00 -12.31
CA VAL A 304 17.52 -13.60 -11.03
C VAL A 304 18.11 -12.86 -9.83
N THR A 305 19.39 -12.51 -9.92
CA THR A 305 20.13 -11.84 -8.83
C THR A 305 19.70 -10.39 -8.61
N ARG A 306 19.16 -9.73 -9.63
CA ARG A 306 18.61 -8.36 -9.51
C ARG A 306 17.17 -8.35 -9.02
N THR A 307 16.38 -9.38 -9.34
CA THR A 307 15.00 -9.48 -8.92
C THR A 307 14.93 -9.70 -7.41
N PRO A 308 14.17 -8.87 -6.65
CA PRO A 308 13.93 -9.12 -5.24
C PRO A 308 13.16 -10.42 -5.00
N SER A 309 13.34 -11.04 -3.84
CA SER A 309 12.54 -12.22 -3.46
C SER A 309 11.06 -11.88 -3.29
N TYR A 310 10.76 -10.69 -2.78
CA TYR A 310 9.40 -10.14 -2.70
C TYR A 310 9.32 -8.84 -3.50
N THR A 311 8.40 -8.79 -4.44
CA THR A 311 8.16 -7.65 -5.32
C THR A 311 6.69 -7.25 -5.21
N PHE A 312 6.41 -6.02 -4.81
CA PHE A 312 5.08 -5.45 -4.73
C PHE A 312 4.94 -4.38 -5.82
N VAL A 313 3.86 -4.40 -6.57
CA VAL A 313 3.63 -3.46 -7.67
C VAL A 313 2.25 -2.86 -7.53
N THR A 314 2.17 -1.54 -7.56
CA THR A 314 0.92 -0.79 -7.56
C THR A 314 0.92 0.19 -8.73
N PRO A 315 -0.09 0.19 -9.59
CA PRO A 315 -0.25 1.20 -10.63
C PRO A 315 -0.60 2.57 -10.04
N GLY A 316 -0.45 3.61 -10.85
CA GLY A 316 -1.05 4.91 -10.58
C GLY A 316 -2.57 4.84 -10.60
N ALA A 317 -3.24 5.79 -9.99
CA ALA A 317 -4.69 5.73 -9.79
C ALA A 317 -5.51 5.72 -11.09
N CYS A 318 -4.95 6.16 -12.21
CA CYS A 318 -5.59 6.01 -13.51
C CYS A 318 -5.64 4.55 -13.99
N ASP A 319 -4.62 3.79 -13.65
CA ASP A 319 -4.38 2.44 -14.15
C ASP A 319 -4.79 1.34 -13.16
N ASP A 320 -5.38 1.70 -12.01
CA ASP A 320 -5.79 0.77 -10.95
C ASP A 320 -7.32 0.63 -10.80
N ALA A 321 -8.08 1.17 -11.74
CA ALA A 321 -9.54 1.27 -11.72
C ALA A 321 -10.15 2.17 -10.62
N SER A 322 -9.35 2.86 -9.81
CA SER A 322 -9.86 3.72 -8.73
C SER A 322 -10.46 5.04 -9.23
N VAL A 323 -10.12 5.48 -10.44
CA VAL A 323 -10.64 6.71 -11.08
C VAL A 323 -11.23 6.38 -12.44
N LEU A 324 -12.38 6.97 -12.74
CA LEU A 324 -13.06 6.76 -14.03
C LEU A 324 -12.55 7.67 -15.14
N ALA A 325 -12.08 8.87 -14.78
CA ALA A 325 -11.52 9.84 -15.70
C ALA A 325 -10.19 10.35 -15.16
N CYS A 326 -9.18 10.32 -16.00
CA CYS A 326 -7.83 10.74 -15.65
C CYS A 326 -7.49 12.11 -16.24
N ALA A 327 -6.31 12.64 -15.81
CA ALA A 327 -5.75 13.84 -16.42
C ALA A 327 -5.69 13.71 -17.95
N GLU A 328 -5.80 14.82 -18.65
CA GLU A 328 -5.69 14.89 -20.12
C GLU A 328 -6.69 13.99 -20.87
N ASN A 329 -7.86 13.73 -20.30
CA ASN A 329 -8.90 12.88 -20.88
C ASN A 329 -8.46 11.44 -21.19
N GLN A 330 -7.42 10.94 -20.52
CA GLN A 330 -7.04 9.54 -20.62
C GLN A 330 -8.13 8.66 -20.00
N PRO A 331 -8.44 7.51 -20.60
CA PRO A 331 -9.39 6.59 -20.01
C PRO A 331 -8.84 6.03 -18.70
N GLY A 332 -9.64 6.06 -17.65
CA GLY A 332 -9.36 5.37 -16.39
C GLY A 332 -10.21 4.12 -16.23
N GLY A 333 -10.30 3.63 -14.99
CA GLY A 333 -11.11 2.50 -14.62
C GLY A 333 -10.57 1.15 -15.15
N LEU A 334 -11.42 0.13 -15.15
CA LEU A 334 -11.03 -1.26 -15.42
C LEU A 334 -10.39 -1.50 -16.79
N ALA A 335 -10.68 -0.66 -17.80
CA ALA A 335 -10.06 -0.79 -19.12
C ALA A 335 -8.59 -0.33 -19.11
N ALA A 336 -8.29 0.73 -18.39
CA ALA A 336 -6.91 1.20 -18.19
C ALA A 336 -6.11 0.20 -17.36
N GLU A 337 -6.70 -0.34 -16.29
CA GLU A 337 -6.14 -1.42 -15.50
C GLU A 337 -5.78 -2.65 -16.35
N ASP A 338 -6.68 -3.09 -17.24
CA ASP A 338 -6.42 -4.20 -18.16
C ASP A 338 -5.25 -3.90 -19.11
N ALA A 339 -5.14 -2.64 -19.56
CA ALA A 339 -4.00 -2.17 -20.36
C ALA A 339 -2.69 -2.17 -19.55
N PHE A 340 -2.72 -1.74 -18.29
CA PHE A 340 -1.59 -1.83 -17.37
C PHE A 340 -1.14 -3.29 -17.21
N LEU A 341 -2.05 -4.20 -16.93
CA LEU A 341 -1.73 -5.63 -16.84
C LEU A 341 -1.14 -6.18 -18.13
N LYS A 342 -1.67 -5.75 -19.29
CA LYS A 342 -1.17 -6.16 -20.60
C LYS A 342 0.25 -5.64 -20.88
N LEU A 343 0.61 -4.49 -20.29
CA LEU A 343 1.95 -3.91 -20.41
C LEU A 343 2.97 -4.59 -19.48
N TRP A 344 2.60 -4.81 -18.20
CA TRP A 344 3.54 -5.20 -17.15
C TRP A 344 3.62 -6.71 -16.91
N VAL A 345 2.50 -7.42 -16.94
CA VAL A 345 2.49 -8.87 -16.64
C VAL A 345 3.37 -9.67 -17.60
N PRO A 346 3.39 -9.42 -18.93
CA PRO A 346 4.29 -10.14 -19.81
C PRO A 346 5.76 -9.93 -19.46
N LYS A 347 6.17 -8.75 -19.00
CA LYS A 347 7.54 -8.46 -18.56
C LYS A 347 7.92 -9.27 -17.32
N ILE A 348 7.01 -9.36 -16.34
CA ILE A 348 7.20 -10.17 -15.14
C ILE A 348 7.31 -11.66 -15.51
N LEU A 349 6.35 -12.19 -16.29
CA LEU A 349 6.31 -13.59 -16.70
C LEU A 349 7.52 -13.99 -17.57
N ALA A 350 8.09 -13.05 -18.33
CA ALA A 350 9.27 -13.26 -19.15
C ALA A 350 10.57 -13.23 -18.35
N SER A 351 10.56 -12.67 -17.11
CA SER A 351 11.79 -12.50 -16.32
C SER A 351 12.44 -13.84 -15.94
N PRO A 352 13.77 -13.88 -15.84
CA PRO A 352 14.48 -15.10 -15.43
C PRO A 352 14.08 -15.62 -14.05
N ALA A 353 13.80 -14.71 -13.10
CA ALA A 353 13.36 -15.06 -11.74
C ALA A 353 11.99 -15.75 -11.74
N TYR A 354 11.02 -15.16 -12.43
CA TYR A 354 9.69 -15.78 -12.53
C TYR A 354 9.75 -17.16 -13.20
N LYS A 355 10.46 -17.28 -14.31
CA LYS A 355 10.61 -18.57 -15.03
C LYS A 355 11.28 -19.64 -14.19
N ARG A 356 12.23 -19.27 -13.33
CA ARG A 356 12.95 -20.22 -12.48
C ARG A 356 12.08 -20.74 -11.35
N ASP A 357 11.54 -19.84 -10.54
CA ASP A 357 10.87 -20.22 -9.29
C ASP A 357 9.84 -19.14 -8.83
N GLY A 358 9.23 -18.41 -9.76
CA GLY A 358 8.34 -17.30 -9.47
C GLY A 358 6.87 -17.70 -9.25
N ALA A 359 6.18 -16.94 -8.44
CA ALA A 359 4.72 -16.86 -8.35
C ALA A 359 4.27 -15.39 -8.46
N LEU A 360 3.29 -15.13 -9.32
CA LEU A 360 2.63 -13.83 -9.46
C LEU A 360 1.22 -13.93 -8.90
N MET A 361 0.86 -13.02 -8.01
CA MET A 361 -0.47 -12.87 -7.44
C MET A 361 -1.03 -11.53 -7.89
N ILE A 362 -2.09 -11.53 -8.69
CA ILE A 362 -2.85 -10.35 -9.07
C ILE A 362 -4.04 -10.28 -8.13
N VAL A 363 -4.09 -9.24 -7.31
CA VAL A 363 -5.07 -9.09 -6.23
C VAL A 363 -5.83 -7.78 -6.40
N PHE A 364 -7.07 -7.76 -5.93
CA PHE A 364 -7.94 -6.60 -6.09
C PHE A 364 -8.44 -6.14 -4.72
N THR A 365 -8.14 -4.89 -4.41
CA THR A 365 -8.77 -4.14 -3.32
C THR A 365 -10.13 -3.60 -3.79
N ALA A 366 -10.93 -3.06 -2.89
CA ALA A 366 -12.19 -2.41 -3.23
C ALA A 366 -11.96 -0.97 -3.67
N THR A 367 -12.59 -0.55 -4.75
CA THR A 367 -12.78 0.88 -5.01
C THR A 367 -14.23 1.26 -4.72
N THR A 368 -14.42 2.37 -4.01
CA THR A 368 -15.76 2.90 -3.72
C THR A 368 -16.38 3.36 -5.03
N PRO A 369 -17.57 2.86 -5.41
CA PRO A 369 -18.28 3.40 -6.57
C PRO A 369 -18.52 4.90 -6.40
N ALA A 370 -18.39 5.66 -7.47
CA ALA A 370 -18.62 7.11 -7.48
C ALA A 370 -20.04 7.53 -7.00
N THR A 371 -20.96 6.59 -6.89
CA THR A 371 -22.36 6.78 -6.45
C THR A 371 -22.57 6.60 -4.96
N GLY A 372 -21.50 6.57 -4.16
CA GLY A 372 -21.46 6.80 -2.73
C GLY A 372 -22.60 6.26 -1.86
N HIS A 373 -22.55 5.01 -1.44
CA HIS A 373 -23.22 4.49 -0.23
C HIS A 373 -22.57 3.16 0.20
N ALA A 374 -21.31 2.92 -0.18
CA ALA A 374 -20.60 1.78 0.36
C ALA A 374 -20.25 2.05 1.83
N SER A 375 -20.81 1.29 2.73
CA SER A 375 -20.39 1.31 4.13
C SER A 375 -18.97 0.77 4.22
N ALA A 376 -18.08 1.49 4.90
CA ALA A 376 -16.68 1.10 5.08
C ALA A 376 -16.49 -0.31 5.70
N ASP A 377 -17.56 -0.87 6.26
CA ASP A 377 -17.55 -2.15 6.98
C ASP A 377 -18.00 -3.36 6.13
N HIS A 378 -18.39 -3.15 4.88
CA HIS A 378 -18.88 -4.25 4.05
C HIS A 378 -17.81 -4.79 3.11
N PRO A 379 -17.34 -6.03 3.29
CA PRO A 379 -16.44 -6.70 2.36
C PRO A 379 -17.04 -6.81 0.96
N ILE A 380 -16.22 -6.58 -0.04
CA ILE A 380 -16.59 -6.73 -1.46
C ILE A 380 -15.88 -7.97 -2.02
N ARG A 381 -16.62 -8.81 -2.73
CA ARG A 381 -16.02 -9.91 -3.47
C ARG A 381 -15.40 -9.37 -4.74
N THR A 382 -14.07 -9.52 -4.89
CA THR A 382 -13.28 -8.97 -6.00
C THR A 382 -12.60 -10.06 -6.83
N GLY A 383 -12.24 -11.17 -6.23
CA GLY A 383 -11.42 -12.21 -6.84
C GLY A 383 -9.92 -11.90 -6.75
N ALA A 384 -9.09 -12.94 -6.96
CA ALA A 384 -7.64 -12.82 -7.13
C ALA A 384 -7.13 -13.93 -8.05
N LEU A 385 -6.04 -13.67 -8.78
CA LEU A 385 -5.50 -14.63 -9.76
C LEU A 385 -4.05 -14.99 -9.42
N ILE A 386 -3.75 -16.27 -9.34
CA ILE A 386 -2.44 -16.80 -9.01
C ILE A 386 -1.82 -17.46 -10.24
N LEU A 387 -0.69 -16.93 -10.71
CA LEU A 387 0.07 -17.46 -11.84
C LEU A 387 1.43 -17.95 -11.37
N SER A 388 1.80 -19.15 -11.73
CA SER A 388 3.11 -19.76 -11.47
C SER A 388 3.26 -21.01 -12.32
N ARG A 389 4.49 -21.44 -12.59
CA ARG A 389 4.74 -22.77 -13.13
C ARG A 389 4.25 -23.91 -12.21
N TYR A 390 4.03 -23.61 -10.94
CA TYR A 390 3.53 -24.52 -9.92
C TYR A 390 2.01 -24.46 -9.74
N ALA A 391 1.34 -23.48 -10.36
CA ALA A 391 -0.12 -23.37 -10.35
C ALA A 391 -0.74 -24.28 -11.42
N ARG A 392 -1.99 -24.66 -11.18
CA ARG A 392 -2.80 -25.31 -12.21
C ARG A 392 -3.49 -24.26 -13.06
N ALA A 393 -3.29 -24.35 -14.37
CA ALA A 393 -3.97 -23.49 -15.33
C ALA A 393 -5.48 -23.73 -15.31
N ASP A 394 -6.23 -22.66 -15.60
CA ASP A 394 -7.71 -22.62 -15.72
C ASP A 394 -8.47 -23.24 -14.53
N ARG A 395 -7.88 -23.13 -13.34
CA ARG A 395 -8.49 -23.62 -12.11
C ARG A 395 -9.21 -22.50 -11.36
N THR A 396 -10.31 -22.85 -10.70
CA THR A 396 -11.03 -21.94 -9.78
C THR A 396 -11.11 -22.56 -8.39
N LEU A 397 -10.81 -21.78 -7.36
CA LEU A 397 -10.96 -22.10 -5.96
C LEU A 397 -12.01 -21.18 -5.35
N ALA A 398 -13.06 -21.78 -4.75
CA ALA A 398 -14.19 -21.04 -4.17
C ALA A 398 -14.07 -20.84 -2.64
N GLY A 399 -12.92 -21.15 -2.03
CA GLY A 399 -12.68 -20.89 -0.61
C GLY A 399 -12.76 -19.40 -0.28
N ALA A 400 -13.17 -19.07 0.93
CA ALA A 400 -13.13 -17.69 1.42
C ALA A 400 -11.67 -17.30 1.65
N TYR A 401 -11.18 -16.35 0.87
CA TYR A 401 -9.83 -15.77 0.92
C TYR A 401 -9.94 -14.26 1.02
N GLY A 402 -8.85 -13.61 1.38
CA GLY A 402 -8.77 -12.16 1.46
C GLY A 402 -7.31 -11.69 1.60
N PRO A 403 -7.06 -10.42 1.90
CA PRO A 403 -5.73 -9.84 2.02
C PRO A 403 -4.80 -10.60 2.97
N TYR A 404 -5.32 -11.03 4.12
CA TYR A 404 -4.58 -11.88 5.07
C TYR A 404 -4.17 -13.23 4.50
N SER A 405 -4.96 -13.79 3.56
CA SER A 405 -4.60 -15.04 2.87
C SER A 405 -3.42 -14.84 1.92
N ILE A 406 -3.29 -13.65 1.32
CA ILE A 406 -2.14 -13.28 0.47
C ILE A 406 -0.87 -13.22 1.33
N LEU A 407 -0.89 -12.47 2.44
CA LEU A 407 0.24 -12.40 3.35
C LEU A 407 0.62 -13.80 3.85
N ARG A 408 -0.34 -14.57 4.36
CA ARG A 408 -0.11 -15.95 4.81
C ARG A 408 0.56 -16.81 3.73
N ALA A 409 0.14 -16.67 2.47
CA ALA A 409 0.74 -17.44 1.39
C ALA A 409 2.21 -17.07 1.17
N VAL A 410 2.56 -15.78 1.20
CA VAL A 410 3.94 -15.32 1.08
C VAL A 410 4.79 -15.82 2.24
N GLU A 411 4.30 -15.67 3.48
CA GLU A 411 4.98 -16.13 4.69
C GLU A 411 5.21 -17.66 4.66
N GLN A 412 4.21 -18.44 4.25
CA GLN A 412 4.34 -19.88 4.08
C GLN A 412 5.37 -20.26 3.03
N LEU A 413 5.34 -19.62 1.85
CA LEU A 413 6.28 -19.89 0.75
C LEU A 413 7.73 -19.61 1.15
N PHE A 414 7.96 -18.57 1.97
CA PHE A 414 9.29 -18.22 2.45
C PHE A 414 9.67 -18.90 3.76
N GLY A 415 8.71 -19.54 4.41
CA GLY A 415 8.92 -20.20 5.70
C GLY A 415 9.00 -19.22 6.87
N TYR A 416 8.34 -18.07 6.81
CA TYR A 416 8.31 -17.08 7.88
C TYR A 416 7.27 -17.40 8.95
N THR A 417 7.36 -16.72 10.08
CA THR A 417 6.32 -16.70 11.11
C THR A 417 5.15 -15.87 10.59
N LEU A 418 3.93 -16.29 10.88
CA LEU A 418 2.75 -15.55 10.46
C LEU A 418 2.60 -14.26 11.27
N LEU A 419 2.21 -13.16 10.63
CA LEU A 419 1.96 -11.86 11.26
C LEU A 419 0.46 -11.66 11.52
N ALA A 420 0.14 -11.08 12.64
CA ALA A 420 -1.18 -10.59 13.02
C ALA A 420 -2.33 -11.52 12.56
N HIS A 421 -3.27 -11.02 11.77
CA HIS A 421 -4.41 -11.81 11.28
C HIS A 421 -4.06 -12.88 10.23
N ALA A 422 -2.84 -12.94 9.71
CA ALA A 422 -2.40 -14.04 8.85
C ALA A 422 -2.47 -15.40 9.59
N HIS A 423 -2.36 -15.41 10.94
CA HIS A 423 -2.55 -16.61 11.76
C HIS A 423 -3.91 -17.29 11.55
N GLY A 424 -4.99 -16.51 11.47
CA GLY A 424 -6.36 -17.01 11.29
C GLY A 424 -6.79 -17.15 9.83
N ALA A 425 -6.01 -16.64 8.88
CA ALA A 425 -6.40 -16.62 7.48
C ALA A 425 -6.36 -18.00 6.83
N LYS A 426 -7.22 -18.25 5.85
CA LYS A 426 -7.21 -19.49 5.07
C LYS A 426 -6.03 -19.51 4.09
N SER A 427 -5.22 -20.57 4.13
CA SER A 427 -4.17 -20.79 3.15
C SER A 427 -4.74 -21.33 1.84
N PHE A 428 -4.18 -20.87 0.72
CA PHE A 428 -4.43 -21.45 -0.61
C PHE A 428 -3.19 -22.11 -1.23
N VAL A 429 -2.03 -22.06 -0.57
CA VAL A 429 -0.75 -22.51 -1.15
C VAL A 429 -0.85 -23.97 -1.64
N GLY A 430 -1.24 -24.91 -0.78
CA GLY A 430 -1.37 -26.33 -1.19
C GLY A 430 -2.40 -26.58 -2.30
N SER A 431 -3.40 -25.70 -2.43
CA SER A 431 -4.47 -25.84 -3.43
C SER A 431 -4.17 -25.12 -4.74
N ALA A 432 -3.64 -23.87 -4.66
CA ALA A 432 -3.35 -23.06 -5.84
C ALA A 432 -1.95 -23.34 -6.43
N LEU A 433 -1.00 -23.75 -5.60
CA LEU A 433 0.40 -24.00 -5.96
C LEU A 433 0.84 -25.42 -5.53
N PRO A 434 0.17 -26.48 -5.97
CA PRO A 434 0.42 -27.84 -5.46
C PRO A 434 1.81 -28.39 -5.79
N GLY A 435 2.54 -27.77 -6.71
CA GLY A 435 3.90 -28.14 -7.08
C GLY A 435 5.00 -27.27 -6.46
N ALA A 436 4.60 -26.26 -5.65
CA ALA A 436 5.52 -25.28 -5.06
C ALA A 436 6.51 -25.90 -4.07
#